data_beb7e1cff78ab46be9f7fe5c8e1b292d
#
_entry.id   beb7e1cff78ab46be9f7fe5c8e1b292d
#
_cell.length_a   1.000
_cell.length_b   1.000
_cell.length_c   1.000
_cell.angle_alpha   90.00
_cell.angle_beta   90.00
_cell.angle_gamma   90.00
#
_symmetry.space_group_name_H-M   'P 1'
#
loop_
_entity.id
_entity.type
_entity.pdbx_description
1 polymer ?
#
loop_
_entity_poly.entity_id
_entity_poly.type
_entity_poly.pdbx_seq_one_letter_code
_entity_poly.pdbx_strand_id
1 'polypeptide(L)'
;MINREISSKLLDLARLYPVVVLTGPRQAGKTTLCRASFPNLQYISLEALDIREFARSDPRGFLASCRDGAVIDEVQQVPALLSYLQTDVDENPTPGRFILTGSQHFGLSAAISQSLAGRCGVLALLPPSCQ
;
A
#
# COMPACT_ATOMS: atom_id res chain seq x y z
N MET A 1 -7.57 -12.22 14.40
CA MET A 1 -8.02 -13.22 13.43
C MET A 1 -8.18 -12.60 12.04
N ILE A 2 -7.78 -13.33 11.04
CA ILE A 2 -7.83 -12.82 9.66
C ILE A 2 -9.13 -13.25 9.00
N ASN A 3 -9.80 -12.28 8.40
CA ASN A 3 -11.04 -12.53 7.68
C ASN A 3 -10.70 -13.11 6.31
N ARG A 4 -11.15 -14.33 6.04
CA ARG A 4 -10.84 -15.02 4.78
C ARG A 4 -11.42 -14.30 3.58
N GLU A 5 -12.59 -13.73 3.74
CA GLU A 5 -13.25 -13.03 2.65
C GLU A 5 -12.48 -11.79 2.24
N ILE A 6 -12.01 -11.02 3.21
CA ILE A 6 -11.20 -9.83 2.94
C ILE A 6 -9.85 -10.24 2.34
N SER A 7 -9.24 -11.28 2.87
CA SER A 7 -7.96 -11.76 2.35
C SER A 7 -8.09 -12.20 0.89
N SER A 8 -9.19 -12.89 0.56
CA SER A 8 -9.46 -13.34 -0.79
C SER A 8 -9.60 -12.15 -1.75
N LYS A 9 -10.33 -11.12 -1.33
CA LYS A 9 -10.51 -9.92 -2.15
C LYS A 9 -9.17 -9.22 -2.36
N LEU A 10 -8.35 -9.16 -1.33
CA LEU A 10 -7.05 -8.52 -1.41
C LEU A 10 -6.16 -9.25 -2.41
N LEU A 11 -6.14 -10.56 -2.36
CA LEU A 11 -5.35 -11.35 -3.30
C LEU A 11 -5.87 -11.23 -4.73
N ASP A 12 -7.19 -11.15 -4.90
CA ASP A 12 -7.77 -10.97 -6.23
C ASP A 12 -7.35 -9.65 -6.84
N LEU A 13 -7.36 -8.57 -6.04
CA LEU A 13 -6.90 -7.28 -6.53
C LEU A 13 -5.43 -7.30 -6.91
N ALA A 14 -4.63 -8.05 -6.15
CA ALA A 14 -3.20 -8.14 -6.45
C ALA A 14 -2.92 -8.88 -7.76
N ARG A 15 -3.85 -9.70 -8.22
CA ARG A 15 -3.71 -10.37 -9.51
C ARG A 15 -4.05 -9.45 -10.67
N LEU A 16 -4.84 -8.40 -10.41
CA LEU A 16 -5.32 -7.51 -11.45
C LEU A 16 -4.53 -6.22 -11.57
N TYR A 17 -3.96 -5.75 -10.47
CA TYR A 17 -3.32 -4.44 -10.44
C TYR A 17 -1.90 -4.53 -9.90
N PRO A 18 -0.98 -3.70 -10.40
CA PRO A 18 0.38 -3.67 -9.85
C PRO A 18 0.43 -3.06 -8.45
N VAL A 19 -0.54 -2.23 -8.09
CA VAL A 19 -0.61 -1.63 -6.76
C VAL A 19 -1.97 -1.93 -6.16
N VAL A 20 -1.97 -2.36 -4.89
CA VAL A 20 -3.21 -2.55 -4.14
C VAL A 20 -3.14 -1.65 -2.91
N VAL A 21 -4.20 -0.89 -2.66
CA VAL A 21 -4.26 0.03 -1.52
C VAL A 21 -5.30 -0.48 -0.54
N LEU A 22 -4.87 -0.69 0.69
CA LEU A 22 -5.75 -1.14 1.76
C LEU A 22 -5.90 0.01 2.76
N THR A 23 -7.11 0.57 2.84
CA THR A 23 -7.37 1.69 3.72
C THR A 23 -8.26 1.28 4.88
N GLY A 24 -8.25 2.07 5.93
CA GLY A 24 -9.08 1.81 7.10
C GLY A 24 -8.45 2.40 8.35
N PRO A 25 -9.16 2.32 9.48
CA PRO A 25 -8.62 2.83 10.73
C PRO A 25 -7.42 2.01 11.19
N ARG A 26 -6.60 2.62 12.05
CA ARG A 26 -5.35 1.99 12.50
C ARG A 26 -5.57 0.61 13.11
N GLN A 27 -6.67 0.42 13.78
CA GLN A 27 -6.93 -0.81 14.53
C GLN A 27 -7.79 -1.81 13.76
N ALA A 28 -7.85 -1.67 12.45
CA ALA A 28 -8.63 -2.57 11.63
C ALA A 28 -7.87 -3.83 11.21
N GLY A 29 -6.60 -3.95 11.59
CA GLY A 29 -5.81 -5.13 11.27
C GLY A 29 -5.17 -5.11 9.89
N LYS A 30 -5.00 -3.93 9.30
CA LYS A 30 -4.44 -3.81 7.95
C LYS A 30 -3.06 -4.44 7.83
N THR A 31 -2.18 -4.12 8.77
CA THR A 31 -0.80 -4.62 8.74
C THR A 31 -0.77 -6.14 8.84
N THR A 32 -1.52 -6.68 9.78
CA THR A 32 -1.58 -8.12 9.97
C THR A 32 -2.08 -8.82 8.71
N LEU A 33 -3.14 -8.27 8.13
CA LEU A 33 -3.73 -8.83 6.92
C LEU A 33 -2.75 -8.83 5.76
N CYS A 34 -2.06 -7.71 5.56
CA CYS A 34 -1.12 -7.61 4.45
C CYS A 34 0.06 -8.55 4.61
N ARG A 35 0.61 -8.64 5.82
CA ARG A 35 1.77 -9.49 6.05
C ARG A 35 1.40 -10.96 5.93
N ALA A 36 0.20 -11.32 6.34
CA ALA A 36 -0.26 -12.70 6.22
C ALA A 36 -0.58 -13.07 4.77
N SER A 37 -1.13 -12.13 4.02
CA SER A 37 -1.53 -12.39 2.64
C SER A 37 -0.35 -12.37 1.67
N PHE A 38 0.69 -11.60 2.00
CA PHE A 38 1.85 -11.45 1.13
C PHE A 38 3.15 -11.72 1.90
N PRO A 39 3.35 -12.95 2.37
CA PRO A 39 4.51 -13.25 3.22
C PRO A 39 5.85 -13.15 2.48
N ASN A 40 5.81 -13.20 1.16
CA ASN A 40 7.04 -13.13 0.37
C ASN A 40 7.46 -11.72 0.03
N LEU A 41 6.61 -10.73 0.30
CA LEU A 41 6.95 -9.34 0.04
C LEU A 41 7.66 -8.74 1.25
N GLN A 42 8.62 -7.88 0.97
CA GLN A 42 9.32 -7.14 2.02
C GLN A 42 8.33 -6.22 2.73
N TYR A 43 8.43 -6.12 4.05
CA TYR A 43 7.55 -5.24 4.81
C TYR A 43 8.31 -3.97 5.20
N ILE A 44 7.73 -2.80 4.89
CA ILE A 44 8.34 -1.51 5.18
C ILE A 44 7.28 -0.63 5.82
N SER A 45 7.61 -0.01 6.96
CA SER A 45 6.69 0.89 7.63
C SER A 45 7.21 2.33 7.56
N LEU A 46 6.38 3.23 7.05
CA LEU A 46 6.71 4.64 7.02
C LEU A 46 6.43 5.34 8.35
N GLU A 47 5.98 4.60 9.36
CA GLU A 47 5.91 5.12 10.72
C GLU A 47 7.30 5.28 11.33
N ALA A 48 8.26 4.48 10.91
CA ALA A 48 9.64 4.59 11.38
C ALA A 48 10.26 5.85 10.80
N LEU A 49 10.81 6.70 11.66
CA LEU A 49 11.30 8.03 11.25
C LEU A 49 12.44 7.95 10.25
N ASP A 50 13.36 7.02 10.43
CA ASP A 50 14.48 6.88 9.50
C ASP A 50 14.03 6.41 8.12
N ILE A 51 13.09 5.49 8.08
CA ILE A 51 12.52 4.99 6.83
C ILE A 51 11.74 6.11 6.13
N ARG A 52 10.94 6.84 6.91
CA ARG A 52 10.16 7.95 6.38
C ARG A 52 11.05 9.02 5.76
N GLU A 53 12.14 9.35 6.45
CA GLU A 53 13.09 10.34 5.93
C GLU A 53 13.76 9.86 4.66
N PHE A 54 14.12 8.61 4.59
CA PHE A 54 14.71 8.04 3.37
C PHE A 54 13.71 8.17 2.20
N ALA A 55 12.46 7.76 2.42
CA ALA A 55 11.46 7.82 1.37
C ALA A 55 11.16 9.25 0.94
N ARG A 56 11.24 10.20 1.87
CA ARG A 56 10.94 11.59 1.59
C ARG A 56 12.08 12.27 0.84
N SER A 57 13.31 12.02 1.26
CA SER A 57 14.47 12.69 0.68
C SER A 57 14.94 12.02 -0.60
N ASP A 58 14.74 10.72 -0.75
CA ASP A 58 15.20 10.01 -1.93
C ASP A 58 14.15 8.95 -2.34
N PRO A 59 12.99 9.39 -2.86
CA PRO A 59 11.93 8.44 -3.19
C PRO A 59 12.34 7.42 -4.25
N ARG A 60 13.16 7.80 -5.21
CA ARG A 60 13.60 6.85 -6.23
C ARG A 60 14.53 5.78 -5.65
N GLY A 61 15.45 6.20 -4.77
CA GLY A 61 16.32 5.26 -4.09
C GLY A 61 15.53 4.34 -3.17
N PHE A 62 14.52 4.90 -2.49
CA PHE A 62 13.65 4.11 -1.65
C PHE A 62 12.95 3.01 -2.46
N LEU A 63 12.36 3.36 -3.59
CA LEU A 63 11.66 2.39 -4.42
C LEU A 63 12.61 1.39 -5.05
N ALA A 64 13.83 1.82 -5.37
CA ALA A 64 14.83 0.90 -5.90
C ALA A 64 15.23 -0.14 -4.87
N SER A 65 15.18 0.19 -3.58
CA SER A 65 15.52 -0.75 -2.52
C SER A 65 14.46 -1.83 -2.35
N CYS A 66 13.26 -1.63 -2.92
CA CYS A 66 12.20 -2.64 -2.87
C CYS A 66 11.65 -2.89 -4.28
N ARG A 67 12.54 -2.98 -5.24
CA ARG A 67 12.17 -3.11 -6.65
C ARG A 67 11.30 -4.33 -6.92
N ASP A 68 11.53 -5.41 -6.21
CA ASP A 68 10.78 -6.65 -6.43
C ASP A 68 9.41 -6.63 -5.77
N GLY A 69 9.08 -5.52 -5.11
CA GLY A 69 7.79 -5.38 -4.47
C GLY A 69 7.90 -5.28 -2.97
N ALA A 70 6.88 -4.72 -2.35
CA ALA A 70 6.89 -4.54 -0.90
C ALA A 70 5.49 -4.21 -0.41
N VAL A 71 5.26 -4.50 0.87
CA VAL A 71 4.13 -3.95 1.62
C VAL A 71 4.64 -2.65 2.24
N ILE A 72 4.06 -1.52 1.85
CA ILE A 72 4.45 -0.21 2.39
C ILE A 72 3.33 0.28 3.30
N ASP A 73 3.61 0.28 4.58
CA ASP A 73 2.62 0.57 5.62
C ASP A 73 2.59 2.06 5.92
N GLU A 74 1.40 2.60 6.13
CA GLU A 74 1.15 4.00 6.48
C GLU A 74 1.68 4.96 5.41
N VAL A 75 1.28 4.71 4.18
CA VAL A 75 1.79 5.45 3.02
C VAL A 75 1.41 6.94 3.05
N GLN A 76 0.39 7.31 3.83
CA GLN A 76 0.02 8.72 3.95
C GLN A 76 1.09 9.56 4.62
N GLN A 77 2.07 8.94 5.26
CA GLN A 77 3.18 9.67 5.85
C GLN A 77 4.08 10.32 4.82
N VAL A 78 4.10 9.77 3.59
CA VAL A 78 4.89 10.34 2.50
C VAL A 78 4.03 10.35 1.23
N PRO A 79 3.07 11.28 1.14
CA PRO A 79 2.14 11.29 0.00
C PRO A 79 2.81 11.45 -1.36
N ALA A 80 3.91 12.19 -1.41
CA ALA A 80 4.61 12.40 -2.66
C ALA A 80 5.15 11.10 -3.26
N LEU A 81 5.32 10.08 -2.44
CA LEU A 81 5.81 8.80 -2.91
C LEU A 81 4.88 8.18 -3.96
N LEU A 82 3.59 8.49 -3.89
CA LEU A 82 2.62 7.94 -4.84
C LEU A 82 2.92 8.35 -6.28
N SER A 83 3.42 9.56 -6.48
CA SER A 83 3.78 10.00 -7.83
C SER A 83 4.97 9.22 -8.38
N TYR A 84 5.92 8.91 -7.53
CA TYR A 84 7.07 8.10 -7.95
C TYR A 84 6.67 6.65 -8.17
N LEU A 85 5.71 6.15 -7.40
CA LEU A 85 5.17 4.81 -7.61
C LEU A 85 4.49 4.71 -8.97
N GLN A 86 3.80 5.75 -9.39
CA GLN A 86 3.15 5.77 -10.70
C GLN A 86 4.17 5.51 -11.80
N THR A 87 5.26 6.24 -11.78
CA THR A 87 6.31 6.06 -12.78
C THR A 87 6.91 4.66 -12.71
N ASP A 88 7.17 4.20 -11.50
CA ASP A 88 7.81 2.92 -11.30
C ASP A 88 6.95 1.76 -11.79
N VAL A 89 5.64 1.79 -11.50
CA VAL A 89 4.76 0.71 -11.96
C VAL A 89 4.47 0.80 -13.46
N ASP A 90 4.54 1.99 -14.04
CA ASP A 90 4.40 2.12 -15.48
C ASP A 90 5.56 1.44 -16.20
N GLU A 91 6.74 1.46 -15.61
CA GLU A 91 7.91 0.79 -16.16
C GLU A 91 7.91 -0.70 -15.89
N ASN A 92 7.30 -1.11 -14.79
CA ASN A 92 7.26 -2.52 -14.40
C ASN A 92 5.90 -2.85 -13.79
N PRO A 93 4.89 -3.13 -14.63
CA PRO A 93 3.51 -3.30 -14.15
C PRO A 93 3.20 -4.72 -13.66
N THR A 94 4.13 -5.37 -13.02
CA THR A 94 3.91 -6.70 -12.45
C THR A 94 2.77 -6.65 -11.43
N PRO A 95 1.72 -7.48 -11.59
CA PRO A 95 0.60 -7.48 -10.65
C PRO A 95 1.06 -7.82 -9.23
N GLY A 96 0.46 -7.13 -8.25
CA GLY A 96 0.76 -7.37 -6.84
C GLY A 96 2.12 -6.90 -6.40
N ARG A 97 2.74 -6.02 -7.16
CA ARG A 97 4.10 -5.58 -6.84
C ARG A 97 4.15 -4.75 -5.57
N PHE A 98 3.22 -3.82 -5.39
CA PHE A 98 3.19 -2.98 -4.19
C PHE A 98 1.85 -3.07 -3.49
N ILE A 99 1.89 -3.30 -2.19
CA ILE A 99 0.70 -3.34 -1.35
C ILE A 99 0.84 -2.18 -0.37
N LEU A 100 -0.05 -1.21 -0.47
CA LEU A 100 0.03 0.00 0.35
C LEU A 100 -1.07 -0.02 1.40
N THR A 101 -0.74 0.44 2.59
CA THR A 101 -1.77 0.65 3.60
C THR A 101 -1.78 2.10 4.02
N GLY A 102 -2.92 2.55 4.50
CA GLY A 102 -3.01 3.91 5.01
C GLY A 102 -4.32 4.16 5.72
N SER A 103 -4.34 5.23 6.50
CA SER A 103 -5.55 5.68 7.13
C SER A 103 -6.50 6.24 6.10
N GLN A 104 -7.78 6.00 6.31
CA GLN A 104 -8.81 6.48 5.42
C GLN A 104 -9.05 7.96 5.71
N HIS A 105 -8.46 8.82 4.93
CA HIS A 105 -8.71 10.25 5.05
C HIS A 105 -8.59 10.90 3.67
N PHE A 106 -9.06 12.11 3.64
CA PHE A 106 -9.25 12.89 2.44
C PHE A 106 -8.02 13.05 1.58
N GLY A 107 -6.89 13.46 2.18
CA GLY A 107 -5.68 13.71 1.43
C GLY A 107 -5.15 12.47 0.75
N LEU A 108 -5.23 11.34 1.42
CA LEU A 108 -4.75 10.09 0.84
C LEU A 108 -5.61 9.67 -0.35
N SER A 109 -6.92 9.77 -0.22
CA SER A 109 -7.82 9.40 -1.31
C SER A 109 -7.58 10.23 -2.57
N ALA A 110 -7.38 11.55 -2.38
CA ALA A 110 -7.10 12.43 -3.51
C ALA A 110 -5.76 12.10 -4.16
N ALA A 111 -4.74 11.83 -3.35
CA ALA A 111 -3.41 11.51 -3.88
C ALA A 111 -3.43 10.19 -4.66
N ILE A 112 -4.18 9.21 -4.17
CA ILE A 112 -4.33 7.93 -4.88
C ILE A 112 -5.01 8.16 -6.23
N SER A 113 -6.10 8.93 -6.24
CA SER A 113 -6.82 9.19 -7.49
C SER A 113 -5.96 9.90 -8.51
N GLN A 114 -5.15 10.85 -8.06
CA GLN A 114 -4.31 11.61 -8.97
C GLN A 114 -3.13 10.81 -9.52
N SER A 115 -2.51 10.01 -8.66
CA SER A 115 -1.24 9.37 -9.03
C SER A 115 -1.41 7.95 -9.52
N LEU A 116 -2.38 7.21 -8.99
CA LEU A 116 -2.48 5.78 -9.26
C LEU A 116 -3.77 5.38 -9.97
N ALA A 117 -4.48 6.34 -10.53
CA ALA A 117 -5.72 6.04 -11.26
C ALA A 117 -5.46 5.04 -12.37
N GLY A 118 -6.25 3.96 -12.40
CA GLY A 118 -6.10 2.91 -13.38
C GLY A 118 -4.98 1.93 -13.11
N ARG A 119 -4.17 2.18 -12.07
CA ARG A 119 -3.03 1.34 -11.74
C ARG A 119 -3.20 0.60 -10.43
N CYS A 120 -4.22 0.92 -9.66
CA CYS A 120 -4.40 0.32 -8.36
C CYS A 120 -5.82 -0.12 -8.10
N GLY A 121 -5.94 -1.16 -7.27
CA GLY A 121 -7.21 -1.54 -6.69
C GLY A 121 -7.23 -1.06 -5.26
N VAL A 122 -8.38 -0.59 -4.79
CA VAL A 122 -8.53 -0.07 -3.43
C VAL A 122 -9.52 -0.91 -2.67
N LEU A 123 -9.13 -1.32 -1.47
CA LEU A 123 -9.98 -2.09 -0.58
C LEU A 123 -10.04 -1.37 0.76
N ALA A 124 -11.24 -1.04 1.20
CA ALA A 124 -11.42 -0.32 2.45
C ALA A 124 -11.90 -1.28 3.53
N LEU A 125 -11.21 -1.27 4.67
CA LEU A 125 -11.63 -2.06 5.82
C LEU A 125 -12.53 -1.23 6.72
N LEU A 126 -13.55 -1.87 7.25
CA LEU A 126 -14.45 -1.23 8.20
C LEU A 126 -13.86 -1.29 9.61
N PRO A 127 -14.27 -0.37 10.50
CA PRO A 127 -13.82 -0.44 11.88
C PRO A 127 -14.24 -1.76 12.52
N PRO A 128 -13.40 -2.30 13.43
CA PRO A 128 -13.74 -3.60 14.04
C PRO A 128 -15.01 -3.56 14.87
N SER A 129 -15.35 -2.40 15.42
CA SER A 129 -16.53 -2.28 16.25
C SER A 129 -17.81 -2.02 15.48
N CYS A 130 -17.72 -1.98 14.18
CA CYS A 130 -18.87 -1.71 13.34
C CYS A 130 -19.79 -2.93 13.31
N GLN A 131 -21.01 -2.76 13.70
CA GLN A 131 -21.96 -3.85 13.77
C GLN A 131 -23.22 -3.50 13.03
#